data_fbdb1a4d95b2cf3603945c3e9e4e55c6
#
_entry.id   fbdb1a4d95b2cf3603945c3e9e4e55c6
#
_cell.length_a   1.000
_cell.length_b   1.000
_cell.length_c   1.000
_cell.angle_alpha   90.00
_cell.angle_beta   90.00
_cell.angle_gamma   90.00
#
_symmetry.space_group_name_H-M   'P 1'
#
loop_
_entity.id
_entity.type
_entity.pdbx_description
1 polymer ?
#
loop_
_entity_poly.entity_id
_entity_poly.type
_entity_poly.pdbx_seq_one_letter_code
_entity_poly.pdbx_strand_id
1 'polypeptide(L)'
;MLDAHKTKSFMDAIWDREIVPILTDYIRIPNKSPAFDPDWESHGHMDRVVEMFTAWAKEKLKQLPGASLEVVRLPGRTPLIFIEVPGNASGTILMYGHLDKQPEMTGWTESPGPWEPVLKNDRLYGRGGADDGYAMFAAIAALLAL
;
A
#
# COMPACT_ATOMS: atom_id res chain seq x y z
N MET A 1 24.44 -13.51 -4.93
CA MET A 1 24.62 -12.52 -3.83
C MET A 1 23.93 -11.23 -4.26
N LEU A 2 23.11 -10.64 -3.41
CA LEU A 2 22.38 -9.41 -3.71
C LEU A 2 23.38 -8.26 -3.93
N ASP A 3 23.25 -7.52 -5.04
CA ASP A 3 24.07 -6.35 -5.30
C ASP A 3 23.41 -5.11 -4.67
N ALA A 4 23.93 -4.65 -3.57
CA ALA A 4 23.37 -3.54 -2.79
C ALA A 4 23.19 -2.24 -3.59
N HIS A 5 24.09 -1.96 -4.53
CA HIS A 5 24.01 -0.75 -5.35
C HIS A 5 22.87 -0.84 -6.37
N LYS A 6 22.77 -1.98 -7.06
CA LYS A 6 21.67 -2.24 -8.02
C LYS A 6 20.32 -2.26 -7.31
N THR A 7 20.26 -2.96 -6.15
CA THR A 7 19.04 -2.98 -5.33
C THR A 7 18.61 -1.58 -4.92
N LYS A 8 19.54 -0.76 -4.42
CA LYS A 8 19.23 0.62 -4.06
C LYS A 8 18.70 1.42 -5.24
N SER A 9 19.40 1.37 -6.38
CA SER A 9 18.99 2.10 -7.58
C SER A 9 17.60 1.67 -8.09
N PHE A 10 17.29 0.36 -8.02
CA PHE A 10 15.98 -0.15 -8.36
C PHE A 10 14.91 0.36 -7.38
N MET A 11 15.18 0.30 -6.07
CA MET A 11 14.26 0.77 -5.05
C MET A 11 13.99 2.27 -5.16
N ASP A 12 15.02 3.10 -5.35
CA ASP A 12 14.85 4.54 -5.57
C ASP A 12 13.95 4.80 -6.79
N ALA A 13 14.20 4.10 -7.89
CA ALA A 13 13.44 4.29 -9.13
C ALA A 13 11.97 3.89 -9.03
N ILE A 14 11.65 2.74 -8.45
CA ILE A 14 10.26 2.29 -8.31
C ILE A 14 9.51 3.15 -7.29
N TRP A 15 10.21 3.58 -6.23
CA TRP A 15 9.65 4.45 -5.21
C TRP A 15 9.23 5.79 -5.79
N ASP A 16 10.15 6.48 -6.45
CA ASP A 16 9.89 7.82 -6.98
C ASP A 16 8.89 7.82 -8.13
N ARG A 17 8.97 6.83 -9.02
CA ARG A 17 8.17 6.83 -10.27
C ARG A 17 6.78 6.23 -10.09
N GLU A 18 6.60 5.34 -9.13
CA GLU A 18 5.35 4.59 -8.99
C GLU A 18 4.75 4.69 -7.59
N ILE A 19 5.52 4.39 -6.54
CA ILE A 19 4.97 4.23 -5.19
C ILE A 19 4.54 5.58 -4.61
N VAL A 20 5.38 6.61 -4.68
CA VAL A 20 5.05 7.95 -4.18
C VAL A 20 3.81 8.55 -4.87
N PRO A 21 3.67 8.48 -6.21
CA PRO A 21 2.44 8.91 -6.87
C PRO A 21 1.19 8.18 -6.39
N ILE A 22 1.24 6.85 -6.28
CA ILE A 22 0.08 6.06 -5.81
C ILE A 22 -0.25 6.36 -4.35
N LEU A 23 0.75 6.47 -3.48
CA LEU A 23 0.54 6.87 -2.09
C LEU A 23 -0.04 8.28 -1.97
N THR A 24 0.36 9.19 -2.87
CA THR A 24 -0.22 10.54 -2.94
C THR A 24 -1.72 10.47 -3.24
N ASP A 25 -2.12 9.65 -4.21
CA ASP A 25 -3.54 9.48 -4.55
C ASP A 25 -4.30 8.71 -3.46
N TYR A 26 -3.66 7.71 -2.85
CA TYR A 26 -4.22 6.96 -1.73
C TYR A 26 -4.52 7.87 -0.52
N ILE A 27 -3.62 8.79 -0.17
CA ILE A 27 -3.83 9.72 0.96
C ILE A 27 -5.14 10.51 0.78
N ARG A 28 -5.53 10.87 -0.44
CA ARG A 28 -6.75 11.61 -0.74
C ARG A 28 -8.04 10.84 -0.46
N ILE A 29 -7.97 9.53 -0.31
CA ILE A 29 -9.16 8.70 -0.06
C ILE A 29 -9.33 8.53 1.46
N PRO A 30 -10.44 9.00 2.07
CA PRO A 30 -10.62 8.93 3.53
C PRO A 30 -11.16 7.55 3.98
N ASN A 31 -10.49 6.48 3.58
CA ASN A 31 -10.84 5.09 3.92
C ASN A 31 -10.44 4.75 5.37
N LYS A 32 -11.17 5.31 6.31
CA LYS A 32 -10.97 5.06 7.74
C LYS A 32 -11.31 3.64 8.13
N SER A 33 -10.66 3.16 9.19
CA SER A 33 -11.02 1.89 9.83
C SER A 33 -12.50 1.90 10.25
N PRO A 34 -13.21 0.76 10.17
CA PRO A 34 -14.62 0.65 10.60
C PRO A 34 -14.90 1.17 12.01
N ALA A 35 -13.93 1.14 12.89
CA ALA A 35 -14.05 1.71 14.23
C ALA A 35 -14.27 3.24 14.23
N PHE A 36 -13.87 3.92 13.16
CA PHE A 36 -13.97 5.39 12.99
C PHE A 36 -14.91 5.79 11.85
N ASP A 37 -15.41 4.81 11.10
CA ASP A 37 -16.38 4.99 10.01
C ASP A 37 -17.36 3.79 9.99
N PRO A 38 -18.41 3.83 10.81
CA PRO A 38 -19.39 2.75 10.84
C PRO A 38 -20.09 2.49 9.49
N ASP A 39 -20.15 3.52 8.64
CA ASP A 39 -20.79 3.47 7.31
C ASP A 39 -19.79 3.18 6.17
N TRP A 40 -18.63 2.65 6.50
CA TRP A 40 -17.51 2.41 5.57
C TRP A 40 -17.91 1.65 4.29
N GLU A 41 -18.84 0.68 4.40
CA GLU A 41 -19.33 -0.08 3.22
C GLU A 41 -20.05 0.86 2.24
N SER A 42 -20.94 1.70 2.75
CA SER A 42 -21.73 2.62 1.91
C SER A 42 -20.93 3.75 1.33
N HIS A 43 -19.86 4.19 1.99
CA HIS A 43 -18.95 5.21 1.49
C HIS A 43 -18.09 4.71 0.30
N GLY A 44 -17.83 3.41 0.19
CA GLY A 44 -17.07 2.81 -0.90
C GLY A 44 -15.58 3.19 -0.94
N HIS A 45 -15.09 3.90 0.06
CA HIS A 45 -13.68 4.34 0.11
C HIS A 45 -12.71 3.16 0.20
N MET A 46 -13.08 2.13 0.97
CA MET A 46 -12.28 0.92 1.12
C MET A 46 -12.14 0.18 -0.20
N ASP A 47 -13.23 0.00 -0.94
CA ASP A 47 -13.23 -0.65 -2.25
C ASP A 47 -12.36 0.10 -3.24
N ARG A 48 -12.47 1.43 -3.27
CA ARG A 48 -11.64 2.28 -4.13
C ARG A 48 -10.15 2.11 -3.86
N VAL A 49 -9.75 2.00 -2.59
CA VAL A 49 -8.34 1.75 -2.23
C VAL A 49 -7.91 0.35 -2.62
N VAL A 50 -8.73 -0.67 -2.38
CA VAL A 50 -8.45 -2.05 -2.77
C VAL A 50 -8.28 -2.16 -4.29
N GLU A 51 -9.12 -1.52 -5.08
CA GLU A 51 -8.99 -1.47 -6.55
C GLU A 51 -7.67 -0.83 -6.98
N MET A 52 -7.33 0.33 -6.41
CA MET A 52 -6.07 1.04 -6.70
C MET A 52 -4.85 0.18 -6.40
N PHE A 53 -4.80 -0.43 -5.22
CA PHE A 53 -3.67 -1.24 -4.76
C PHE A 53 -3.53 -2.52 -5.58
N THR A 54 -4.64 -3.21 -5.82
CA THR A 54 -4.62 -4.46 -6.60
C THR A 54 -4.31 -4.23 -8.07
N ALA A 55 -4.69 -3.09 -8.66
CA ALA A 55 -4.32 -2.74 -10.02
C ALA A 55 -2.81 -2.67 -10.19
N TRP A 56 -2.11 -1.95 -9.31
CA TRP A 56 -0.65 -1.87 -9.33
C TRP A 56 0.00 -3.24 -9.03
N ALA A 57 -0.48 -3.92 -7.98
CA ALA A 57 0.07 -5.22 -7.60
C ALA A 57 0.00 -6.24 -8.74
N LYS A 58 -1.16 -6.37 -9.42
CA LYS A 58 -1.33 -7.29 -10.55
C LYS A 58 -0.32 -7.06 -11.67
N GLU A 59 0.00 -5.80 -11.97
CA GLU A 59 1.02 -5.51 -12.99
C GLU A 59 2.42 -5.96 -12.53
N LYS A 60 2.75 -5.75 -11.27
CA LYS A 60 4.06 -6.14 -10.72
C LYS A 60 4.21 -7.64 -10.57
N LEU A 61 3.17 -8.32 -10.14
CA LEU A 61 3.18 -9.78 -9.97
C LEU A 61 3.38 -10.55 -11.28
N LYS A 62 3.13 -9.95 -12.43
CA LYS A 62 3.49 -10.54 -13.74
C LYS A 62 4.99 -10.86 -13.88
N GLN A 63 5.84 -10.18 -13.10
CA GLN A 63 7.28 -10.39 -13.08
C GLN A 63 7.72 -11.47 -12.09
N LEU A 64 6.81 -11.98 -11.27
CA LEU A 64 7.07 -13.02 -10.27
C LEU A 64 6.38 -14.33 -10.70
N PRO A 65 7.13 -15.32 -11.21
CA PRO A 65 6.55 -16.57 -11.72
C PRO A 65 5.71 -17.32 -10.67
N GLY A 66 4.49 -17.68 -11.05
CA GLY A 66 3.58 -18.42 -10.18
C GLY A 66 2.87 -17.56 -9.12
N ALA A 67 3.13 -16.25 -9.07
CA ALA A 67 2.46 -15.36 -8.12
C ALA A 67 0.96 -15.29 -8.40
N SER A 68 0.16 -15.22 -7.33
CA SER A 68 -1.28 -15.05 -7.37
C SER A 68 -1.73 -13.92 -6.46
N LEU A 69 -2.87 -13.31 -6.80
CA LEU A 69 -3.52 -12.29 -5.99
C LEU A 69 -5.02 -12.54 -5.96
N GLU A 70 -5.57 -12.60 -4.77
CA GLU A 70 -7.00 -12.69 -4.50
C GLU A 70 -7.46 -11.55 -3.60
N VAL A 71 -8.66 -11.02 -3.82
CA VAL A 71 -9.35 -10.14 -2.88
C VAL A 71 -10.44 -10.93 -2.18
N VAL A 72 -10.17 -11.31 -0.94
CA VAL A 72 -11.11 -12.06 -0.11
C VAL A 72 -12.11 -11.09 0.52
N ARG A 73 -13.40 -11.36 0.34
CA ARG A 73 -14.50 -10.56 0.89
C ARG A 73 -15.40 -11.44 1.74
N LEU A 74 -15.57 -11.04 2.98
CA LEU A 74 -16.49 -11.71 3.93
C LEU A 74 -17.55 -10.70 4.37
N PRO A 75 -18.82 -11.13 4.55
CA PRO A 75 -19.89 -10.24 5.00
C PRO A 75 -19.53 -9.52 6.31
N GLY A 76 -19.70 -8.18 6.34
CA GLY A 76 -19.42 -7.33 7.49
C GLY A 76 -17.94 -7.23 7.88
N ARG A 77 -17.02 -7.62 6.98
CA ARG A 77 -15.57 -7.50 7.17
C ARG A 77 -14.96 -6.67 6.06
N THR A 78 -13.92 -5.93 6.40
CA THR A 78 -13.10 -5.24 5.40
C THR A 78 -12.42 -6.23 4.45
N PRO A 79 -12.23 -5.89 3.17
CA PRO A 79 -11.55 -6.76 2.21
C PRO A 79 -10.11 -7.09 2.63
N LEU A 80 -9.67 -8.30 2.32
CA LEU A 80 -8.28 -8.73 2.46
C LEU A 80 -7.67 -8.92 1.07
N ILE A 81 -6.56 -8.24 0.78
CA ILE A 81 -5.73 -8.53 -0.38
C ILE A 81 -4.76 -9.65 0.04
N PHE A 82 -4.93 -10.82 -0.56
CA PHE A 82 -4.10 -11.98 -0.30
C PHE A 82 -3.19 -12.24 -1.50
N ILE A 83 -1.88 -12.27 -1.27
CA ILE A 83 -0.88 -12.47 -2.32
C ILE A 83 0.01 -13.63 -1.92
N GLU A 84 0.18 -14.59 -2.83
CA GLU A 84 1.14 -15.68 -2.69
C GLU A 84 2.20 -15.60 -3.78
N VAL A 85 3.45 -15.76 -3.38
CA VAL A 85 4.58 -15.84 -4.30
C VAL A 85 5.34 -17.10 -3.96
N PRO A 86 5.35 -18.13 -4.84
CA PRO A 86 6.06 -19.37 -4.57
C PRO A 86 7.56 -19.14 -4.53
N GLY A 87 8.22 -19.83 -3.59
CA GLY A 87 9.67 -19.86 -3.46
C GLY A 87 10.25 -21.26 -3.63
N ASN A 88 11.57 -21.36 -3.72
CA ASN A 88 12.29 -22.62 -3.90
C ASN A 88 12.87 -23.17 -2.58
N ALA A 89 12.79 -22.42 -1.50
CA ALA A 89 13.27 -22.83 -0.19
C ALA A 89 12.15 -23.43 0.67
N SER A 90 12.50 -24.21 1.68
CA SER A 90 11.56 -24.66 2.71
C SER A 90 11.19 -23.50 3.62
N GLY A 91 9.93 -23.46 4.05
CA GLY A 91 9.39 -22.42 4.92
C GLY A 91 8.61 -21.34 4.17
N THR A 92 7.94 -20.50 4.95
CA THR A 92 7.10 -19.40 4.45
C THR A 92 7.43 -18.13 5.20
N ILE A 93 7.52 -17.02 4.48
CA ILE A 93 7.64 -15.68 5.07
C ILE A 93 6.26 -15.03 4.96
N LEU A 94 5.68 -14.66 6.09
CA LEU A 94 4.46 -13.87 6.14
C LEU A 94 4.83 -12.39 6.21
N MET A 95 4.36 -11.61 5.23
CA MET A 95 4.41 -10.15 5.24
C MET A 95 3.01 -9.62 5.52
N TYR A 96 2.90 -8.62 6.37
CA TYR A 96 1.63 -8.01 6.76
C TYR A 96 1.66 -6.50 6.55
N GLY A 97 0.52 -5.95 6.22
CA GLY A 97 0.24 -4.53 6.18
C GLY A 97 -1.25 -4.28 6.17
N HIS A 98 -1.67 -3.04 6.44
CA HIS A 98 -3.07 -2.64 6.37
C HIS A 98 -3.25 -1.36 5.56
N LEU A 99 -4.44 -1.16 5.01
CA LEU A 99 -4.73 0.03 4.20
C LEU A 99 -5.84 0.91 4.77
N ASP A 100 -6.52 0.48 5.80
CA ASP A 100 -7.45 1.33 6.54
C ASP A 100 -6.69 2.36 7.38
N LYS A 101 -7.30 3.49 7.61
CA LYS A 101 -6.64 4.66 8.20
C LYS A 101 -7.20 5.04 9.56
N GLN A 102 -6.33 5.62 10.37
CA GLN A 102 -6.71 6.33 11.57
C GLN A 102 -7.56 7.58 11.21
N PRO A 103 -8.35 8.12 12.16
CA PRO A 103 -9.15 9.32 11.92
C PRO A 103 -8.30 10.55 11.63
N GLU A 104 -8.98 11.65 11.35
CA GLU A 104 -8.40 12.91 10.89
C GLU A 104 -7.31 13.44 11.81
N MET A 105 -7.55 13.44 13.14
CA MET A 105 -6.70 14.10 14.13
C MET A 105 -6.54 15.60 13.88
N THR A 106 -5.75 16.27 14.71
CA THR A 106 -5.44 17.70 14.63
C THR A 106 -3.93 17.92 14.62
N GLY A 107 -3.48 19.15 14.36
CA GLY A 107 -2.05 19.50 14.41
C GLY A 107 -1.30 19.27 13.10
N TRP A 108 -2.00 19.22 11.98
CA TRP A 108 -1.36 19.16 10.66
C TRP A 108 -0.67 20.50 10.36
N THR A 109 0.66 20.48 10.26
CA THR A 109 1.48 21.69 10.05
C THR A 109 2.12 21.73 8.66
N GLU A 110 2.42 20.57 8.08
CA GLU A 110 3.11 20.46 6.80
C GLU A 110 2.16 20.21 5.61
N SER A 111 0.91 19.81 5.91
CA SER A 111 -0.18 19.71 4.94
C SER A 111 -1.42 20.45 5.46
N PRO A 112 -2.33 20.89 4.57
CA PRO A 112 -3.56 21.58 4.97
C PRO A 112 -4.50 20.68 5.79
N GLY A 113 -4.40 19.38 5.62
CA GLY A 113 -5.21 18.40 6.32
C GLY A 113 -4.76 16.96 6.08
N PRO A 114 -5.40 15.98 6.73
CA PRO A 114 -5.01 14.57 6.65
C PRO A 114 -5.13 13.98 5.24
N TRP A 115 -6.10 14.46 4.46
CA TRP A 115 -6.43 13.94 3.12
C TRP A 115 -5.88 14.80 1.98
N GLU A 116 -5.05 15.77 2.31
CA GLU A 116 -4.41 16.69 1.37
C GLU A 116 -2.90 16.42 1.34
N PRO A 117 -2.42 15.49 0.49
CA PRO A 117 -1.02 15.09 0.47
C PRO A 117 -0.12 16.23 0.02
N VAL A 118 1.01 16.38 0.69
CA VAL A 118 2.06 17.35 0.34
C VAL A 118 3.40 16.62 0.26
N LEU A 119 4.06 16.71 -0.90
CA LEU A 119 5.45 16.28 -1.08
C LEU A 119 6.36 17.49 -0.91
N LYS A 120 7.20 17.48 0.12
CA LYS A 120 8.10 18.58 0.46
C LYS A 120 9.38 18.06 1.08
N ASN A 121 10.52 18.47 0.59
CA ASN A 121 11.85 18.07 1.08
C ASN A 121 11.99 16.53 1.18
N ASP A 122 11.64 15.83 0.11
CA ASP A 122 11.66 14.37 -0.02
C ASP A 122 10.82 13.62 1.04
N ARG A 123 9.80 14.29 1.58
CA ARG A 123 8.84 13.71 2.53
C ARG A 123 7.42 13.88 2.02
N LEU A 124 6.67 12.80 2.02
CA LEU A 124 5.24 12.82 1.71
C LEU A 124 4.44 12.91 3.02
N TYR A 125 3.74 14.01 3.19
CA TYR A 125 2.87 14.27 4.34
C TYR A 125 1.42 13.95 4.00
N GLY A 126 0.70 13.33 4.94
CA GLY A 126 -0.71 12.99 4.84
C GLY A 126 -1.04 11.72 5.61
N ARG A 127 -2.33 11.49 5.88
CA ARG A 127 -2.81 10.36 6.67
C ARG A 127 -2.68 9.04 5.89
N GLY A 128 -2.08 8.03 6.52
CA GLY A 128 -2.03 6.66 6.01
C GLY A 128 -0.83 6.35 5.11
N GLY A 129 -0.03 7.36 4.69
CA GLY A 129 1.15 7.10 3.85
C GLY A 129 2.18 6.20 4.55
N ALA A 130 2.49 6.49 5.80
CA ALA A 130 3.43 5.73 6.63
C ALA A 130 2.76 4.72 7.57
N ASP A 131 1.50 4.93 7.92
CA ASP A 131 0.70 4.04 8.75
C ASP A 131 -0.57 3.64 7.96
N ASP A 132 -0.59 2.58 7.21
CA ASP A 132 0.47 1.62 6.84
C ASP A 132 0.46 1.40 5.30
N GLY A 133 -0.10 2.37 4.55
CA GLY A 133 -0.37 2.23 3.11
C GLY A 133 0.84 1.85 2.25
N TYR A 134 2.06 2.13 2.69
CA TYR A 134 3.26 1.77 1.93
C TYR A 134 3.61 0.27 1.99
N ALA A 135 3.11 -0.48 2.99
CA ALA A 135 3.60 -1.81 3.32
C ALA A 135 3.49 -2.81 2.16
N MET A 136 2.34 -2.88 1.47
CA MET A 136 2.18 -3.78 0.33
C MET A 136 3.14 -3.45 -0.82
N PHE A 137 3.34 -2.16 -1.10
CA PHE A 137 4.25 -1.71 -2.15
C PHE A 137 5.69 -2.07 -1.82
N ALA A 138 6.11 -1.84 -0.57
CA ALA A 138 7.44 -2.18 -0.08
C ALA A 138 7.70 -3.69 -0.14
N ALA A 139 6.72 -4.51 0.26
CA ALA A 139 6.80 -5.97 0.20
C ALA A 139 7.00 -6.48 -1.24
N ILE A 140 6.17 -6.03 -2.17
CA ILE A 140 6.27 -6.43 -3.59
C ILE A 140 7.58 -5.91 -4.20
N ALA A 141 7.96 -4.64 -3.94
CA ALA A 141 9.22 -4.10 -4.44
C ALA A 141 10.44 -4.87 -3.93
N ALA A 142 10.43 -5.31 -2.67
CA ALA A 142 11.49 -6.14 -2.11
C ALA A 142 11.61 -7.49 -2.85
N LEU A 143 10.48 -8.13 -3.18
CA LEU A 143 10.47 -9.38 -3.94
C LEU A 143 10.98 -9.18 -5.38
N LEU A 144 10.67 -8.04 -6.00
CA LEU A 144 11.15 -7.72 -7.35
C LEU A 144 12.64 -7.37 -7.40
N ALA A 145 13.22 -6.99 -6.27
CA ALA A 145 14.64 -6.65 -6.16
C ALA A 145 15.55 -7.87 -5.96
N LEU A 146 14.99 -9.05 -5.70
CA LEU A 146 15.72 -10.31 -5.51
C LEU A 146 16.09 -10.96 -6.82
#